data_e26c65a21e326451b7b17b682da34b46
#
_entry.id   e26c65a21e326451b7b17b682da34b46
#
_cell.length_a   1.000
_cell.length_b   1.000
_cell.length_c   1.000
_cell.angle_alpha   90.00
_cell.angle_beta   90.00
_cell.angle_gamma   90.00
#
_symmetry.space_group_name_H-M   'P 1'
#
loop_
_entity.id
_entity.type
_entity.pdbx_description
1 polymer ?
#
loop_
_entity_poly.entity_id
_entity_poly.type
_entity_poly.pdbx_seq_one_letter_code
_entity_poly.pdbx_strand_id
1 'polypeptide(L)'
;MVFEVNKIRKQFPALSLIDKGKPRIYLDNPGGTQVPKHVLDRMQNYLIKTNANHAGVFRTSVESDKVLQEAHNGMADLLNASNSDEIVFGANMTTLTFAISRSIGRLLNRGDTILLTHMDHEGNVGPWMHLAEDLGLKVKWLKFNLSTFEYDLNELSELLSEGNVRLAAINYASNCLGTVNDVKKISEMAHQSDTIVFVDAVQYVAHGPVDVQNLGCDFLVCSPYKFFGPHQGVLWGKHELLQKLESYKVRPADNVPPGKYETGTQSHEGQAGTLGVIEYLEWIGESMSMEYLDNVDEFSGRRKNLNAAMQAIQEYELILSKRLISGLQEFSDLKIAGISNKKDFSRRVPTFSFTVKN
;
A
#
# COMPACT_ATOMS: atom_id res chain seq x y z
N MET A 1 -1.90 19.67 19.07
CA MET A 1 -3.13 19.28 18.36
C MET A 1 -4.03 18.41 19.21
N VAL A 2 -5.34 18.57 19.12
CA VAL A 2 -6.28 17.59 19.64
C VAL A 2 -6.91 16.86 18.44
N PHE A 3 -6.25 15.76 18.03
CA PHE A 3 -6.85 14.82 17.07
C PHE A 3 -8.10 14.22 17.73
N GLU A 4 -9.31 14.55 17.23
CA GLU A 4 -10.58 14.21 17.87
C GLU A 4 -10.91 12.72 17.76
N VAL A 5 -10.09 11.87 18.39
CA VAL A 5 -10.15 10.41 18.32
C VAL A 5 -11.56 9.86 18.56
N ASN A 6 -12.31 10.45 19.49
CA ASN A 6 -13.68 9.98 19.78
C ASN A 6 -14.65 10.25 18.62
N LYS A 7 -14.44 11.30 17.84
CA LYS A 7 -15.25 11.61 16.65
C LYS A 7 -14.91 10.64 15.51
N ILE A 8 -13.61 10.31 15.36
CA ILE A 8 -13.13 9.29 14.42
C ILE A 8 -13.70 7.91 14.78
N ARG A 9 -13.55 7.48 16.05
CA ARG A 9 -14.03 6.17 16.51
C ARG A 9 -15.52 5.94 16.26
N LYS A 10 -16.35 6.99 16.32
CA LYS A 10 -17.79 6.92 16.02
C LYS A 10 -18.09 6.57 14.55
N GLN A 11 -17.13 6.73 13.66
CA GLN A 11 -17.28 6.34 12.25
C GLN A 11 -17.18 4.83 12.04
N PHE A 12 -16.69 4.07 13.04
CA PHE A 12 -16.47 2.62 12.94
C PHE A 12 -17.53 1.84 13.72
N PRO A 13 -18.58 1.29 13.07
CA PRO A 13 -19.64 0.56 13.75
C PRO A 13 -19.12 -0.63 14.57
N ALA A 14 -18.07 -1.30 14.11
CA ALA A 14 -17.48 -2.44 14.78
C ALA A 14 -16.94 -2.11 16.20
N LEU A 15 -16.57 -0.85 16.45
CA LEU A 15 -16.09 -0.42 17.78
C LEU A 15 -17.19 -0.30 18.84
N SER A 16 -18.47 -0.41 18.45
CA SER A 16 -19.60 -0.47 19.37
C SER A 16 -19.94 -1.89 19.85
N LEU A 17 -19.28 -2.91 19.30
CA LEU A 17 -19.53 -4.31 19.66
C LEU A 17 -19.04 -4.62 21.07
N ILE A 18 -19.85 -5.42 21.79
CA ILE A 18 -19.60 -5.82 23.17
C ILE A 18 -19.41 -7.33 23.22
N ASP A 19 -18.29 -7.78 23.76
CA ASP A 19 -17.99 -9.19 24.01
C ASP A 19 -17.96 -9.44 25.52
N LYS A 20 -18.83 -10.33 25.99
CA LYS A 20 -18.92 -10.71 27.43
C LYS A 20 -19.01 -9.49 28.37
N GLY A 21 -19.79 -8.47 27.97
CA GLY A 21 -20.03 -7.25 28.75
C GLY A 21 -18.89 -6.21 28.70
N LYS A 22 -17.87 -6.40 27.84
CA LYS A 22 -16.76 -5.45 27.65
C LYS A 22 -16.69 -4.99 26.20
N PRO A 23 -16.27 -3.74 25.92
CA PRO A 23 -16.00 -3.29 24.56
C PRO A 23 -14.97 -4.20 23.88
N ARG A 24 -15.24 -4.57 22.61
CA ARG A 24 -14.29 -5.34 21.82
C ARG A 24 -13.03 -4.52 21.55
N ILE A 25 -11.88 -5.14 21.71
CA ILE A 25 -10.56 -4.53 21.46
C ILE A 25 -9.95 -5.15 20.22
N TYR A 26 -9.52 -4.31 19.27
CA TYR A 26 -8.86 -4.71 18.05
C TYR A 26 -7.38 -4.29 18.13
N LEU A 27 -6.47 -5.27 18.12
CA LEU A 27 -5.02 -5.06 18.15
C LEU A 27 -4.31 -5.73 16.97
N ASP A 28 -5.08 -6.33 16.04
CA ASP A 28 -4.57 -7.05 14.87
C ASP A 28 -4.79 -6.27 13.56
N ASN A 29 -4.59 -4.95 13.59
CA ASN A 29 -4.69 -4.12 12.40
C ASN A 29 -3.66 -4.46 11.30
N PRO A 30 -2.44 -4.99 11.61
CA PRO A 30 -1.57 -5.55 10.58
C PRO A 30 -2.21 -6.70 9.79
N GLY A 31 -3.18 -7.41 10.36
CA GLY A 31 -4.00 -8.44 9.72
C GLY A 31 -5.17 -7.87 8.89
N GLY A 32 -5.61 -6.65 9.18
CA GLY A 32 -6.71 -5.94 8.52
C GLY A 32 -7.44 -5.00 9.47
N THR A 33 -7.88 -3.86 8.96
CA THR A 33 -8.54 -2.82 9.76
C THR A 33 -10.06 -3.00 9.83
N GLN A 34 -10.70 -2.34 10.79
CA GLN A 34 -12.15 -2.17 10.77
C GLN A 34 -12.56 -1.11 9.73
N VAL A 35 -13.83 -1.13 9.33
CA VAL A 35 -14.36 -0.36 8.20
C VAL A 35 -15.23 0.79 8.69
N PRO A 36 -15.00 2.04 8.24
CA PRO A 36 -15.82 3.18 8.61
C PRO A 36 -17.14 3.21 7.84
N LYS A 37 -18.10 3.97 8.37
CA LYS A 37 -19.44 4.11 7.80
C LYS A 37 -19.42 4.56 6.33
N HIS A 38 -18.53 5.47 5.95
CA HIS A 38 -18.36 5.93 4.56
C HIS A 38 -18.19 4.78 3.57
N VAL A 39 -17.36 3.80 3.92
CA VAL A 39 -17.11 2.62 3.08
C VAL A 39 -18.36 1.74 2.98
N LEU A 40 -19.01 1.45 4.12
CA LEU A 40 -20.24 0.64 4.14
C LEU A 40 -21.34 1.29 3.33
N ASP A 41 -21.55 2.60 3.49
CA ASP A 41 -22.56 3.37 2.77
C ASP A 41 -22.28 3.38 1.24
N ARG A 42 -21.01 3.52 0.82
CA ARG A 42 -20.63 3.48 -0.59
C ARG A 42 -20.87 2.12 -1.21
N MET A 43 -20.47 1.04 -0.57
CA MET A 43 -20.72 -0.33 -1.06
C MET A 43 -22.22 -0.61 -1.15
N GLN A 44 -22.98 -0.32 -0.10
CA GLN A 44 -24.42 -0.52 -0.08
C GLN A 44 -25.14 0.31 -1.16
N ASN A 45 -24.79 1.60 -1.28
CA ASN A 45 -25.39 2.49 -2.28
C ASN A 45 -25.07 2.01 -3.71
N TYR A 46 -23.85 1.55 -3.97
CA TYR A 46 -23.50 1.01 -5.28
C TYR A 46 -24.41 -0.18 -5.64
N LEU A 47 -24.51 -1.18 -4.77
CA LEU A 47 -25.32 -2.37 -5.00
C LEU A 47 -26.82 -2.08 -5.16
N ILE A 48 -27.34 -1.04 -4.49
CA ILE A 48 -28.77 -0.68 -4.57
C ILE A 48 -29.07 0.18 -5.79
N LYS A 49 -28.20 1.14 -6.16
CA LYS A 49 -28.55 2.22 -7.10
C LYS A 49 -27.91 2.07 -8.47
N THR A 50 -26.70 1.52 -8.57
CA THR A 50 -25.85 1.58 -9.77
C THR A 50 -25.26 0.23 -10.17
N ASN A 51 -25.69 -0.86 -9.52
CA ASN A 51 -25.15 -2.19 -9.78
C ASN A 51 -25.38 -2.63 -11.23
N ALA A 52 -24.36 -2.51 -12.06
CA ALA A 52 -24.36 -2.88 -13.46
C ALA A 52 -22.94 -3.20 -13.94
N ASN A 53 -22.82 -3.90 -15.08
CA ASN A 53 -21.55 -4.00 -15.77
C ASN A 53 -21.19 -2.65 -16.42
N HIS A 54 -19.90 -2.41 -16.65
CA HIS A 54 -19.37 -1.17 -17.20
C HIS A 54 -19.49 -1.10 -18.74
N ALA A 55 -19.19 0.11 -19.29
CA ALA A 55 -19.13 0.42 -20.73
C ALA A 55 -20.45 0.24 -21.51
N GLY A 56 -21.59 0.14 -20.82
CA GLY A 56 -22.90 0.07 -21.46
C GLY A 56 -23.51 1.46 -21.66
N VAL A 57 -24.46 1.55 -22.62
CA VAL A 57 -25.20 2.80 -22.92
C VAL A 57 -26.36 3.06 -21.95
N PHE A 58 -26.66 2.13 -21.08
CA PHE A 58 -27.76 2.22 -20.14
C PHE A 58 -27.39 3.12 -18.95
N ARG A 59 -28.38 3.79 -18.38
CA ARG A 59 -28.19 4.70 -17.25
C ARG A 59 -27.40 4.07 -16.09
N THR A 60 -27.75 2.86 -15.68
CA THR A 60 -27.07 2.17 -14.58
C THR A 60 -25.60 1.87 -14.88
N SER A 61 -25.27 1.50 -16.13
CA SER A 61 -23.88 1.28 -16.54
C SER A 61 -23.10 2.60 -16.55
N VAL A 62 -23.66 3.67 -17.09
CA VAL A 62 -23.04 5.01 -17.09
C VAL A 62 -22.80 5.52 -15.65
N GLU A 63 -23.76 5.30 -14.76
CA GLU A 63 -23.61 5.67 -13.34
C GLU A 63 -22.58 4.78 -12.64
N SER A 64 -22.48 3.49 -12.98
CA SER A 64 -21.42 2.59 -12.52
C SER A 64 -20.05 3.07 -12.97
N ASP A 65 -19.87 3.37 -14.25
CA ASP A 65 -18.60 3.89 -14.82
C ASP A 65 -18.10 5.14 -14.08
N LYS A 66 -18.99 6.04 -13.69
CA LYS A 66 -18.62 7.23 -12.91
C LYS A 66 -18.05 6.87 -11.54
N VAL A 67 -18.63 5.87 -10.87
CA VAL A 67 -18.12 5.41 -9.57
C VAL A 67 -16.73 4.76 -9.72
N LEU A 68 -16.56 3.94 -10.75
CA LEU A 68 -15.28 3.29 -11.03
C LEU A 68 -14.19 4.31 -11.36
N GLN A 69 -14.50 5.26 -12.26
CA GLN A 69 -13.56 6.34 -12.60
C GLN A 69 -13.18 7.18 -11.38
N GLU A 70 -14.15 7.48 -10.50
CA GLU A 70 -13.89 8.25 -9.30
C GLU A 70 -13.05 7.48 -8.27
N ALA A 71 -13.19 6.15 -8.22
CA ALA A 71 -12.31 5.30 -7.40
C ALA A 71 -10.85 5.33 -7.89
N HIS A 72 -10.64 5.28 -9.21
CA HIS A 72 -9.30 5.44 -9.80
C HIS A 72 -8.73 6.83 -9.52
N ASN A 73 -9.51 7.89 -9.72
CA ASN A 73 -9.11 9.27 -9.40
C ASN A 73 -8.73 9.41 -7.93
N GLY A 74 -9.55 8.86 -7.02
CA GLY A 74 -9.30 8.93 -5.58
C GLY A 74 -8.02 8.21 -5.16
N MET A 75 -7.75 7.03 -5.71
CA MET A 75 -6.50 6.32 -5.45
C MET A 75 -5.29 7.03 -6.06
N ALA A 76 -5.43 7.63 -7.25
CA ALA A 76 -4.39 8.47 -7.84
C ALA A 76 -4.07 9.68 -6.95
N ASP A 77 -5.08 10.30 -6.37
CA ASP A 77 -4.88 11.41 -5.42
C ASP A 77 -4.20 10.95 -4.12
N LEU A 78 -4.59 9.78 -3.57
CA LEU A 78 -3.98 9.24 -2.34
C LEU A 78 -2.50 8.90 -2.51
N LEU A 79 -2.12 8.37 -3.67
CA LEU A 79 -0.75 7.93 -3.97
C LEU A 79 0.09 9.02 -4.64
N ASN A 80 -0.46 10.20 -4.91
CA ASN A 80 0.14 11.25 -5.73
C ASN A 80 0.57 10.75 -7.12
N ALA A 81 -0.25 9.92 -7.76
CA ALA A 81 -0.04 9.48 -9.13
C ALA A 81 -0.25 10.64 -10.13
N SER A 82 0.38 10.59 -11.30
CA SER A 82 0.27 11.62 -12.34
C SER A 82 -1.13 11.66 -12.95
N ASN A 83 -1.75 10.49 -13.11
CA ASN A 83 -3.14 10.37 -13.58
C ASN A 83 -3.77 9.05 -13.10
N SER A 84 -5.08 8.92 -13.27
CA SER A 84 -5.85 7.75 -12.85
C SER A 84 -5.59 6.50 -13.68
N ASP A 85 -5.03 6.63 -14.89
CA ASP A 85 -4.71 5.50 -15.76
C ASP A 85 -3.50 4.70 -15.24
N GLU A 86 -2.77 5.25 -14.28
CA GLU A 86 -1.69 4.58 -13.56
C GLU A 86 -2.19 3.66 -12.45
N ILE A 87 -3.50 3.68 -12.13
CA ILE A 87 -4.13 2.90 -11.07
C ILE A 87 -4.83 1.67 -11.67
N VAL A 88 -4.49 0.50 -11.18
CA VAL A 88 -5.08 -0.78 -11.59
C VAL A 88 -5.69 -1.48 -10.38
N PHE A 89 -6.98 -1.76 -10.42
CA PHE A 89 -7.65 -2.54 -9.39
C PHE A 89 -7.57 -4.05 -9.66
N GLY A 90 -7.59 -4.84 -8.60
CA GLY A 90 -7.64 -6.30 -8.68
C GLY A 90 -8.19 -6.94 -7.42
N ALA A 91 -8.30 -8.26 -7.42
CA ALA A 91 -8.90 -9.00 -6.30
C ALA A 91 -8.14 -8.82 -4.99
N ASN A 92 -6.82 -8.73 -5.04
CA ASN A 92 -5.93 -8.48 -3.90
C ASN A 92 -4.51 -8.18 -4.43
N MET A 93 -3.65 -7.66 -3.57
CA MET A 93 -2.24 -7.34 -3.89
C MET A 93 -1.50 -8.55 -4.48
N THR A 94 -1.58 -9.71 -3.84
CA THR A 94 -0.84 -10.92 -4.26
C THR A 94 -1.22 -11.35 -5.69
N THR A 95 -2.52 -11.36 -6.01
CA THR A 95 -3.00 -11.67 -7.36
C THR A 95 -2.52 -10.65 -8.40
N LEU A 96 -2.52 -9.36 -8.04
CA LEU A 96 -1.96 -8.30 -8.91
C LEU A 96 -0.46 -8.50 -9.12
N THR A 97 0.31 -8.85 -8.08
CA THR A 97 1.75 -9.12 -8.19
C THR A 97 2.00 -10.33 -9.10
N PHE A 98 1.23 -11.41 -8.99
CA PHE A 98 1.29 -12.54 -9.93
C PHE A 98 0.95 -12.14 -11.36
N ALA A 99 -0.03 -11.27 -11.57
CA ALA A 99 -0.41 -10.82 -12.91
C ALA A 99 0.67 -9.94 -13.55
N ILE A 100 1.16 -8.93 -12.81
CA ILE A 100 2.15 -7.98 -13.34
C ILE A 100 3.54 -8.62 -13.46
N SER A 101 3.90 -9.58 -12.59
CA SER A 101 5.19 -10.29 -12.69
C SER A 101 5.35 -10.99 -14.03
N ARG A 102 4.30 -11.62 -14.55
CA ARG A 102 4.31 -12.25 -15.88
C ARG A 102 4.51 -11.24 -17.00
N SER A 103 3.93 -10.04 -16.86
CA SER A 103 4.11 -8.96 -17.84
C SER A 103 5.54 -8.41 -17.81
N ILE A 104 6.09 -8.17 -16.62
CA ILE A 104 7.48 -7.73 -16.42
C ILE A 104 8.45 -8.82 -16.89
N GLY A 105 8.14 -10.09 -16.64
CA GLY A 105 8.94 -11.23 -17.06
C GLY A 105 9.25 -11.27 -18.55
N ARG A 106 8.39 -10.68 -19.41
CA ARG A 106 8.65 -10.56 -20.84
C ARG A 106 9.77 -9.59 -21.20
N LEU A 107 10.22 -8.77 -20.26
CA LEU A 107 11.38 -7.90 -20.41
C LEU A 107 12.68 -8.57 -19.94
N LEU A 108 12.57 -9.71 -19.25
CA LEU A 108 13.70 -10.39 -18.61
C LEU A 108 14.22 -11.54 -19.47
N ASN A 109 15.52 -11.78 -19.39
CA ASN A 109 16.20 -12.84 -20.10
C ASN A 109 16.73 -13.89 -19.12
N ARG A 110 16.86 -15.14 -19.59
CA ARG A 110 17.46 -16.21 -18.82
C ARG A 110 18.84 -15.78 -18.29
N GLY A 111 19.03 -15.95 -16.97
CA GLY A 111 20.26 -15.55 -16.28
C GLY A 111 20.26 -14.14 -15.70
N ASP A 112 19.27 -13.30 -16.03
CA ASP A 112 19.01 -12.07 -15.29
C ASP A 112 18.71 -12.35 -13.82
N THR A 113 18.87 -11.37 -12.96
CA THR A 113 18.70 -11.50 -11.52
C THR A 113 17.50 -10.69 -11.02
N ILE A 114 16.71 -11.30 -10.16
CA ILE A 114 15.70 -10.63 -9.33
C ILE A 114 16.31 -10.47 -7.92
N LEU A 115 16.25 -9.26 -7.38
CA LEU A 115 16.61 -8.94 -6.01
C LEU A 115 15.36 -8.95 -5.14
N LEU A 116 15.34 -9.83 -4.14
CA LEU A 116 14.29 -9.93 -3.12
C LEU A 116 14.85 -9.54 -1.76
N THR A 117 13.99 -9.38 -0.77
CA THR A 117 14.41 -9.03 0.58
C THR A 117 13.92 -10.00 1.64
N HIS A 118 14.66 -10.14 2.73
CA HIS A 118 14.25 -10.96 3.88
C HIS A 118 13.22 -10.29 4.79
N MET A 119 12.83 -9.06 4.51
CA MET A 119 11.87 -8.29 5.32
C MET A 119 10.48 -8.24 4.68
N ASP A 120 10.35 -8.76 3.46
CA ASP A 120 9.11 -8.73 2.68
C ASP A 120 8.06 -9.76 3.14
N HIS A 121 6.82 -9.43 2.86
CA HIS A 121 5.71 -10.37 2.93
C HIS A 121 5.77 -11.36 1.76
N GLU A 122 5.36 -12.62 1.98
CA GLU A 122 5.37 -13.67 0.96
C GLU A 122 4.60 -13.29 -0.32
N GLY A 123 3.59 -12.43 -0.22
CA GLY A 123 2.87 -11.86 -1.39
C GLY A 123 3.75 -11.03 -2.32
N ASN A 124 4.90 -10.52 -1.83
CA ASN A 124 5.93 -9.83 -2.63
C ASN A 124 7.20 -10.67 -2.81
N VAL A 125 7.18 -11.94 -2.48
CA VAL A 125 8.30 -12.89 -2.67
C VAL A 125 7.90 -14.00 -3.63
N GLY A 126 6.84 -14.75 -3.30
CA GLY A 126 6.41 -15.94 -4.05
C GLY A 126 6.20 -15.70 -5.54
N PRO A 127 5.49 -14.63 -5.97
CA PRO A 127 5.28 -14.37 -7.40
C PRO A 127 6.59 -14.22 -8.19
N TRP A 128 7.60 -13.59 -7.59
CA TRP A 128 8.91 -13.39 -8.21
C TRP A 128 9.78 -14.66 -8.19
N MET A 129 9.67 -15.47 -7.13
CA MET A 129 10.31 -16.78 -7.07
C MET A 129 9.80 -17.72 -8.16
N HIS A 130 8.49 -17.79 -8.35
CA HIS A 130 7.87 -18.57 -9.43
C HIS A 130 8.27 -18.03 -10.80
N LEU A 131 8.28 -16.73 -11.00
CA LEU A 131 8.77 -16.15 -12.25
C LEU A 131 10.23 -16.51 -12.53
N ALA A 132 11.07 -16.48 -11.50
CA ALA A 132 12.49 -16.84 -11.63
C ALA A 132 12.67 -18.32 -12.01
N GLU A 133 11.88 -19.20 -11.42
CA GLU A 133 11.86 -20.64 -11.77
C GLU A 133 11.43 -20.85 -13.23
N ASP A 134 10.30 -20.24 -13.63
CA ASP A 134 9.71 -20.37 -14.98
C ASP A 134 10.67 -19.91 -16.08
N LEU A 135 11.42 -18.81 -15.85
CA LEU A 135 12.28 -18.18 -16.86
C LEU A 135 13.78 -18.52 -16.71
N GLY A 136 14.16 -19.25 -15.65
CA GLY A 136 15.56 -19.56 -15.36
C GLY A 136 16.37 -18.33 -14.97
N LEU A 137 15.75 -17.42 -14.20
CA LEU A 137 16.40 -16.24 -13.62
C LEU A 137 17.15 -16.63 -12.34
N LYS A 138 18.05 -15.76 -11.91
CA LYS A 138 18.72 -15.87 -10.61
C LYS A 138 17.94 -15.07 -9.57
N VAL A 139 17.98 -15.51 -8.31
CA VAL A 139 17.43 -14.76 -7.19
C VAL A 139 18.56 -14.42 -6.22
N LYS A 140 18.65 -13.17 -5.83
CA LYS A 140 19.51 -12.68 -4.77
C LYS A 140 18.67 -12.07 -3.66
N TRP A 141 19.22 -12.06 -2.45
CA TRP A 141 18.51 -11.62 -1.26
C TRP A 141 19.26 -10.49 -0.57
N LEU A 142 18.61 -9.34 -0.45
CA LEU A 142 19.07 -8.26 0.42
C LEU A 142 18.69 -8.60 1.87
N LYS A 143 19.70 -8.63 2.72
CA LYS A 143 19.54 -8.87 4.15
C LYS A 143 19.24 -7.60 4.89
N PHE A 144 18.80 -7.73 6.12
CA PHE A 144 18.69 -6.61 7.06
C PHE A 144 19.56 -6.90 8.29
N ASN A 145 20.05 -5.84 8.90
CA ASN A 145 20.86 -5.93 10.10
C ASN A 145 19.98 -6.29 11.31
N LEU A 146 20.29 -7.38 12.01
CA LEU A 146 19.53 -7.87 13.15
C LEU A 146 19.62 -6.98 14.41
N SER A 147 20.52 -5.99 14.45
CA SER A 147 20.62 -5.03 15.54
C SER A 147 19.88 -3.71 15.27
N THR A 148 19.85 -3.26 14.01
CA THR A 148 19.14 -2.02 13.60
C THR A 148 17.79 -2.29 12.97
N PHE A 149 17.56 -3.50 12.45
CA PHE A 149 16.38 -3.92 11.70
C PHE A 149 16.15 -3.10 10.42
N GLU A 150 17.24 -2.72 9.75
CA GLU A 150 17.26 -1.95 8.51
C GLU A 150 18.04 -2.70 7.42
N TYR A 151 17.77 -2.39 6.16
CA TYR A 151 18.57 -2.89 5.05
C TYR A 151 19.98 -2.29 5.08
N ASP A 152 20.96 -3.09 4.69
CA ASP A 152 22.32 -2.61 4.46
C ASP A 152 22.44 -2.07 3.03
N LEU A 153 22.52 -0.75 2.90
CA LEU A 153 22.65 -0.10 1.60
C LEU A 153 24.01 -0.34 0.93
N ASN A 154 25.06 -0.72 1.69
CA ASN A 154 26.33 -1.13 1.10
C ASN A 154 26.17 -2.50 0.45
N GLU A 155 25.54 -3.47 1.12
CA GLU A 155 25.20 -4.77 0.52
C GLU A 155 24.33 -4.58 -0.73
N LEU A 156 23.34 -3.67 -0.70
CA LEU A 156 22.53 -3.33 -1.88
C LEU A 156 23.41 -2.83 -3.03
N SER A 157 24.35 -1.91 -2.76
CA SER A 157 25.27 -1.39 -3.78
C SER A 157 26.14 -2.49 -4.40
N GLU A 158 26.66 -3.41 -3.58
CA GLU A 158 27.43 -4.56 -4.03
C GLU A 158 26.59 -5.47 -4.92
N LEU A 159 25.37 -5.84 -4.48
CA LEU A 159 24.45 -6.69 -5.23
C LEU A 159 24.08 -6.10 -6.59
N LEU A 160 23.85 -4.79 -6.66
CA LEU A 160 23.56 -4.07 -7.91
C LEU A 160 24.79 -4.01 -8.82
N SER A 161 25.99 -3.82 -8.27
CA SER A 161 27.25 -3.71 -9.02
C SER A 161 27.70 -5.02 -9.69
N GLU A 162 27.27 -6.17 -9.17
CA GLU A 162 27.57 -7.47 -9.78
C GLU A 162 26.94 -7.65 -11.18
N GLY A 163 26.06 -6.70 -11.58
CA GLY A 163 25.39 -6.65 -12.89
C GLY A 163 24.23 -7.64 -13.03
N ASN A 164 23.42 -7.40 -14.05
CA ASN A 164 22.25 -8.22 -14.41
C ASN A 164 21.11 -8.26 -13.37
N VAL A 165 21.10 -7.42 -12.33
CA VAL A 165 19.89 -7.20 -11.54
C VAL A 165 18.93 -6.38 -12.40
N ARG A 166 17.77 -6.96 -12.76
CA ARG A 166 16.79 -6.32 -13.63
C ARG A 166 15.51 -5.94 -12.92
N LEU A 167 15.27 -6.52 -11.75
CA LEU A 167 14.14 -6.23 -10.90
C LEU A 167 14.58 -6.28 -9.43
N ALA A 168 14.15 -5.30 -8.65
CA ALA A 168 14.21 -5.30 -7.19
C ALA A 168 12.79 -5.20 -6.63
N ALA A 169 12.34 -6.24 -5.91
CA ALA A 169 11.07 -6.23 -5.20
C ALA A 169 11.36 -6.00 -3.71
N ILE A 170 10.82 -4.90 -3.17
CA ILE A 170 11.10 -4.43 -1.81
C ILE A 170 9.81 -4.00 -1.11
N ASN A 171 9.76 -4.06 0.21
CA ASN A 171 8.67 -3.49 0.98
C ASN A 171 8.96 -2.06 1.41
N TYR A 172 7.90 -1.24 1.47
CA TYR A 172 7.99 0.11 2.01
C TYR A 172 8.05 0.08 3.55
N ALA A 173 7.18 -0.72 4.17
CA ALA A 173 7.24 -0.98 5.62
C ALA A 173 7.06 -2.47 5.91
N SER A 174 7.82 -2.97 6.87
CA SER A 174 7.71 -4.37 7.30
C SER A 174 6.42 -4.61 8.08
N ASN A 175 5.62 -5.56 7.63
CA ASN A 175 4.40 -6.01 8.33
C ASN A 175 4.70 -6.76 9.64
N CYS A 176 5.93 -7.20 9.85
CA CYS A 176 6.38 -7.87 11.08
C CYS A 176 7.12 -6.94 12.04
N LEU A 177 8.08 -6.16 11.53
CA LEU A 177 9.00 -5.37 12.34
C LEU A 177 8.54 -3.92 12.51
N GLY A 178 7.69 -3.45 11.59
CA GLY A 178 7.28 -2.06 11.52
C GLY A 178 8.33 -1.11 10.94
N THR A 179 9.51 -1.59 10.58
CA THR A 179 10.57 -0.77 9.95
C THR A 179 10.07 -0.16 8.65
N VAL A 180 10.29 1.15 8.47
CA VAL A 180 10.07 1.88 7.22
C VAL A 180 11.39 1.99 6.48
N ASN A 181 11.41 1.53 5.23
CA ASN A 181 12.60 1.51 4.39
C ASN A 181 12.69 2.79 3.54
N ASP A 182 13.90 3.23 3.24
CA ASP A 182 14.16 4.38 2.37
C ASP A 182 14.00 3.98 0.89
N VAL A 183 12.74 3.84 0.48
CA VAL A 183 12.36 3.44 -0.89
C VAL A 183 12.95 4.40 -1.93
N LYS A 184 12.96 5.71 -1.65
CA LYS A 184 13.54 6.70 -2.57
C LYS A 184 15.00 6.41 -2.84
N LYS A 185 15.79 6.24 -1.78
CA LYS A 185 17.22 5.95 -1.91
C LYS A 185 17.49 4.63 -2.61
N ILE A 186 16.71 3.60 -2.29
CA ILE A 186 16.81 2.29 -2.94
C ILE A 186 16.46 2.40 -4.44
N SER A 187 15.41 3.16 -4.79
CA SER A 187 15.02 3.41 -6.19
C SER A 187 16.12 4.14 -6.97
N GLU A 188 16.70 5.19 -6.38
CA GLU A 188 17.83 5.91 -6.97
C GLU A 188 19.02 5.00 -7.27
N MET A 189 19.38 4.13 -6.32
CA MET A 189 20.50 3.18 -6.49
C MET A 189 20.19 2.13 -7.55
N ALA A 190 18.98 1.56 -7.53
CA ALA A 190 18.54 0.54 -8.48
C ALA A 190 18.51 1.07 -9.93
N HIS A 191 18.00 2.29 -10.14
CA HIS A 191 17.93 2.90 -11.47
C HIS A 191 19.31 3.21 -12.07
N GLN A 192 20.33 3.44 -11.25
CA GLN A 192 21.72 3.56 -11.75
C GLN A 192 22.25 2.29 -12.41
N SER A 193 21.58 1.16 -12.16
CA SER A 193 21.89 -0.17 -12.72
C SER A 193 20.81 -0.70 -13.66
N ASP A 194 19.95 0.17 -14.23
CA ASP A 194 18.80 -0.20 -15.09
C ASP A 194 17.88 -1.27 -14.45
N THR A 195 17.68 -1.22 -13.15
CA THR A 195 16.87 -2.15 -12.38
C THR A 195 15.49 -1.59 -12.13
N ILE A 196 14.43 -2.31 -12.53
CA ILE A 196 13.03 -1.98 -12.22
C ILE A 196 12.79 -2.14 -10.71
N VAL A 197 12.08 -1.18 -10.10
CA VAL A 197 11.75 -1.21 -8.68
C VAL A 197 10.26 -1.43 -8.46
N PHE A 198 9.93 -2.55 -7.82
CA PHE A 198 8.57 -2.91 -7.42
C PHE A 198 8.43 -2.82 -5.90
N VAL A 199 7.47 -2.03 -5.43
CA VAL A 199 7.30 -1.72 -4.00
C VAL A 199 6.02 -2.32 -3.44
N ASP A 200 6.14 -3.11 -2.38
CA ASP A 200 5.02 -3.50 -1.54
C ASP A 200 4.79 -2.42 -0.46
N ALA A 201 3.76 -1.61 -0.65
CA ALA A 201 3.35 -0.58 0.29
C ALA A 201 2.11 -0.96 1.11
N VAL A 202 1.71 -2.24 1.10
CA VAL A 202 0.49 -2.73 1.79
C VAL A 202 0.46 -2.31 3.26
N GLN A 203 1.61 -2.38 3.93
CA GLN A 203 1.70 -1.99 5.34
C GLN A 203 1.86 -0.48 5.53
N TYR A 204 2.46 0.25 4.57
CA TYR A 204 2.78 1.67 4.77
C TYR A 204 1.61 2.62 4.48
N VAL A 205 0.79 2.36 3.46
CA VAL A 205 -0.29 3.28 3.00
C VAL A 205 -1.28 3.63 4.12
N ALA A 206 -1.43 2.77 5.13
CA ALA A 206 -2.28 3.04 6.29
C ALA A 206 -1.71 4.10 7.26
N HIS A 207 -0.41 4.36 7.22
CA HIS A 207 0.34 4.97 8.32
C HIS A 207 1.06 6.28 7.98
N GLY A 208 1.07 6.68 6.71
CA GLY A 208 1.71 7.92 6.30
C GLY A 208 1.42 8.28 4.84
N PRO A 209 1.72 9.51 4.44
CA PRO A 209 1.54 9.96 3.06
C PRO A 209 2.43 9.15 2.11
N VAL A 210 1.88 8.83 0.94
CA VAL A 210 2.62 8.17 -0.14
C VAL A 210 2.69 9.12 -1.33
N ASP A 211 3.88 9.31 -1.85
CA ASP A 211 4.14 10.11 -3.04
C ASP A 211 4.98 9.30 -4.03
N VAL A 212 4.29 8.60 -4.95
CA VAL A 212 4.95 7.72 -5.91
C VAL A 212 5.89 8.46 -6.87
N GLN A 213 5.63 9.74 -7.13
CA GLN A 213 6.50 10.57 -7.97
C GLN A 213 7.83 10.87 -7.25
N ASN A 214 7.77 11.18 -5.94
CA ASN A 214 8.97 11.44 -5.14
C ASN A 214 9.72 10.14 -4.77
N LEU A 215 9.03 9.02 -4.57
CA LEU A 215 9.66 7.72 -4.30
C LEU A 215 10.48 7.21 -5.48
N GLY A 216 10.12 7.60 -6.70
CA GLY A 216 10.84 7.24 -7.91
C GLY A 216 10.73 5.77 -8.31
N CYS A 217 10.01 4.92 -7.60
CA CYS A 217 9.80 3.52 -7.95
C CYS A 217 9.02 3.38 -9.28
N ASP A 218 8.98 2.18 -9.84
CA ASP A 218 8.32 1.92 -11.12
C ASP A 218 6.92 1.33 -10.95
N PHE A 219 6.72 0.55 -9.88
CA PHE A 219 5.46 -0.03 -9.48
C PHE A 219 5.31 0.02 -7.97
N LEU A 220 4.07 0.17 -7.50
CA LEU A 220 3.72 0.11 -6.09
C LEU A 220 2.38 -0.61 -5.92
N VAL A 221 2.31 -1.55 -4.97
CA VAL A 221 1.06 -2.24 -4.64
C VAL A 221 0.61 -1.93 -3.21
N CYS A 222 -0.70 -1.85 -3.03
CA CYS A 222 -1.32 -1.74 -1.72
C CYS A 222 -2.67 -2.49 -1.66
N SER A 223 -3.25 -2.55 -0.47
CA SER A 223 -4.50 -3.27 -0.23
C SER A 223 -5.44 -2.45 0.66
N PRO A 224 -6.57 -1.97 0.14
CA PRO A 224 -7.52 -1.13 0.89
C PRO A 224 -7.92 -1.68 2.26
N TYR A 225 -8.04 -3.00 2.44
CA TYR A 225 -8.42 -3.59 3.73
C TYR A 225 -7.41 -3.34 4.86
N LYS A 226 -6.20 -2.86 4.54
CA LYS A 226 -5.19 -2.43 5.53
C LYS A 226 -5.37 -0.97 5.95
N PHE A 227 -6.04 -0.16 5.12
CA PHE A 227 -6.33 1.24 5.38
C PHE A 227 -7.84 1.52 5.29
N PHE A 228 -8.60 0.78 6.11
CA PHE A 228 -10.04 0.96 6.39
C PHE A 228 -11.01 0.52 5.27
N GLY A 229 -10.53 -0.06 4.18
CA GLY A 229 -11.34 -0.41 3.01
C GLY A 229 -11.77 -1.88 2.92
N PRO A 230 -12.39 -2.25 1.78
CA PRO A 230 -12.74 -3.62 1.47
C PRO A 230 -11.52 -4.47 1.08
N HIS A 231 -11.71 -5.79 1.01
CA HIS A 231 -10.71 -6.73 0.48
C HIS A 231 -10.57 -6.52 -1.02
N GLN A 232 -9.55 -5.77 -1.41
CA GLN A 232 -9.19 -5.45 -2.78
C GLN A 232 -7.69 -5.19 -2.88
N GLY A 233 -7.14 -5.29 -4.08
CA GLY A 233 -5.78 -4.86 -4.40
C GLY A 233 -5.79 -3.62 -5.27
N VAL A 234 -4.76 -2.80 -5.13
CA VAL A 234 -4.47 -1.66 -6.00
C VAL A 234 -3.00 -1.73 -6.38
N LEU A 235 -2.73 -1.65 -7.68
CA LEU A 235 -1.40 -1.47 -8.25
C LEU A 235 -1.33 -0.07 -8.86
N TRP A 236 -0.31 0.67 -8.52
CA TRP A 236 0.15 1.81 -9.28
C TRP A 236 1.37 1.40 -10.12
N GLY A 237 1.47 1.90 -11.33
CA GLY A 237 2.65 1.74 -12.17
C GLY A 237 2.87 2.96 -13.05
N LYS A 238 4.13 3.30 -13.35
CA LYS A 238 4.45 4.36 -14.29
C LYS A 238 3.70 4.16 -15.60
N HIS A 239 3.03 5.19 -16.11
CA HIS A 239 2.16 5.09 -17.28
C HIS A 239 2.89 4.50 -18.49
N GLU A 240 4.10 4.93 -18.76
CA GLU A 240 4.91 4.44 -19.90
C GLU A 240 5.25 2.95 -19.78
N LEU A 241 5.46 2.43 -18.55
CA LEU A 241 5.70 1.01 -18.33
C LEU A 241 4.40 0.21 -18.48
N LEU A 242 3.31 0.66 -17.86
CA LEU A 242 2.00 0.03 -18.04
C LEU A 242 1.59 -0.01 -19.52
N GLN A 243 1.83 1.06 -20.27
CA GLN A 243 1.53 1.12 -21.69
C GLN A 243 2.40 0.14 -22.50
N LYS A 244 3.69 0.06 -22.20
CA LYS A 244 4.67 -0.76 -22.91
C LYS A 244 4.51 -2.26 -22.66
N LEU A 245 4.27 -2.66 -21.42
CA LEU A 245 4.20 -4.06 -21.01
C LEU A 245 3.04 -4.79 -21.68
N GLU A 246 3.24 -6.03 -22.09
CA GLU A 246 2.16 -6.91 -22.54
C GLU A 246 1.43 -7.51 -21.35
N SER A 247 0.11 -7.37 -21.30
CA SER A 247 -0.72 -7.94 -20.25
C SER A 247 -1.27 -9.33 -20.63
N TYR A 248 -1.46 -10.17 -19.63
CA TYR A 248 -2.17 -11.44 -19.77
C TYR A 248 -3.68 -11.18 -19.68
N LYS A 249 -4.30 -10.91 -20.82
CA LYS A 249 -5.71 -10.53 -20.92
C LYS A 249 -6.46 -11.31 -22.00
N VAL A 250 -7.78 -11.34 -21.87
CA VAL A 250 -8.65 -11.85 -22.93
C VAL A 250 -8.76 -10.83 -24.07
N ARG A 251 -9.08 -11.30 -25.29
CA ARG A 251 -9.12 -10.43 -26.49
C ARG A 251 -10.04 -9.21 -26.40
N PRO A 252 -11.22 -9.28 -25.78
CA PRO A 252 -12.11 -8.12 -25.68
C PRO A 252 -11.70 -7.09 -24.61
N ALA A 253 -10.75 -7.39 -23.69
CA ALA A 253 -10.26 -6.42 -22.73
C ALA A 253 -9.47 -5.31 -23.42
N ASP A 254 -9.45 -4.11 -22.84
CA ASP A 254 -8.83 -2.92 -23.39
C ASP A 254 -7.34 -3.12 -23.70
N ASN A 255 -6.82 -2.31 -24.61
CA ASN A 255 -5.40 -2.30 -24.97
C ASN A 255 -4.60 -1.20 -24.26
N VAL A 256 -5.29 -0.36 -23.48
CA VAL A 256 -4.71 0.77 -22.74
C VAL A 256 -4.92 0.57 -21.23
N PRO A 257 -3.99 1.07 -20.36
CA PRO A 257 -4.21 1.09 -18.93
C PRO A 257 -5.43 1.97 -18.56
N PRO A 258 -6.11 1.69 -17.46
CA PRO A 258 -5.92 0.55 -16.57
C PRO A 258 -6.60 -0.72 -17.09
N GLY A 259 -7.59 -0.63 -18.00
CA GLY A 259 -8.45 -1.72 -18.47
C GLY A 259 -7.68 -2.91 -19.08
N LYS A 260 -6.50 -2.67 -19.62
CA LYS A 260 -5.61 -3.71 -20.12
C LYS A 260 -5.10 -4.68 -19.04
N TYR A 261 -5.15 -4.29 -17.75
CA TYR A 261 -4.75 -5.10 -16.59
C TYR A 261 -5.94 -5.52 -15.74
N GLU A 262 -7.03 -4.79 -15.80
CA GLU A 262 -8.30 -5.09 -15.12
C GLU A 262 -9.12 -6.10 -15.92
N THR A 263 -8.56 -7.28 -16.14
CA THR A 263 -9.15 -8.30 -16.98
C THR A 263 -10.33 -9.00 -16.31
N GLY A 264 -11.45 -9.15 -17.03
CA GLY A 264 -12.70 -9.67 -16.49
C GLY A 264 -13.46 -8.65 -15.64
N THR A 265 -14.71 -8.94 -15.31
CA THR A 265 -15.54 -8.04 -14.51
C THR A 265 -14.96 -7.90 -13.11
N GLN A 266 -14.63 -6.67 -12.73
CA GLN A 266 -14.05 -6.33 -11.43
C GLN A 266 -15.13 -6.32 -10.32
N SER A 267 -14.69 -6.29 -9.05
CA SER A 267 -15.57 -6.02 -7.92
C SER A 267 -15.87 -4.51 -7.87
N HIS A 268 -16.96 -4.11 -8.52
CA HIS A 268 -17.35 -2.70 -8.61
C HIS A 268 -17.77 -2.15 -7.24
N GLU A 269 -18.48 -2.95 -6.42
CA GLU A 269 -18.79 -2.61 -5.03
C GLU A 269 -17.53 -2.47 -4.16
N GLY A 270 -16.48 -3.23 -4.47
CA GLY A 270 -15.17 -3.09 -3.82
C GLY A 270 -14.49 -1.79 -4.18
N GLN A 271 -14.51 -1.38 -5.47
CA GLN A 271 -14.00 -0.07 -5.90
C GLN A 271 -14.82 1.07 -5.28
N ALA A 272 -16.16 0.94 -5.23
CA ALA A 272 -17.01 1.90 -4.53
C ALA A 272 -16.66 2.01 -3.03
N GLY A 273 -16.35 0.88 -2.38
CA GLY A 273 -15.88 0.85 -1.01
C GLY A 273 -14.53 1.53 -0.84
N THR A 274 -13.60 1.33 -1.78
CA THR A 274 -12.30 2.00 -1.79
C THR A 274 -12.47 3.52 -1.95
N LEU A 275 -13.39 3.98 -2.81
CA LEU A 275 -13.76 5.39 -2.89
C LEU A 275 -14.28 5.91 -1.53
N GLY A 276 -15.05 5.09 -0.79
CA GLY A 276 -15.49 5.44 0.56
C GLY A 276 -14.34 5.63 1.57
N VAL A 277 -13.20 4.93 1.38
CA VAL A 277 -11.97 5.20 2.16
C VAL A 277 -11.42 6.58 1.83
N ILE A 278 -11.33 6.91 0.56
CA ILE A 278 -10.82 8.22 0.11
C ILE A 278 -11.66 9.35 0.73
N GLU A 279 -12.99 9.24 0.67
CA GLU A 279 -13.89 10.23 1.28
C GLU A 279 -13.76 10.31 2.80
N TYR A 280 -13.53 9.18 3.46
CA TYR A 280 -13.28 9.16 4.90
C TYR A 280 -11.97 9.87 5.26
N LEU A 281 -10.89 9.63 4.51
CA LEU A 281 -9.60 10.30 4.72
C LEU A 281 -9.71 11.80 4.39
N GLU A 282 -10.38 12.16 3.29
CA GLU A 282 -10.64 13.55 2.93
C GLU A 282 -11.40 14.29 4.04
N TRP A 283 -12.43 13.65 4.61
CA TRP A 283 -13.16 14.19 5.77
C TRP A 283 -12.25 14.42 6.99
N ILE A 284 -11.27 13.54 7.24
CA ILE A 284 -10.26 13.77 8.30
C ILE A 284 -9.42 14.99 7.96
N GLY A 285 -8.94 15.11 6.73
CA GLY A 285 -8.14 16.24 6.27
C GLY A 285 -8.84 17.58 6.45
N GLU A 286 -10.10 17.66 6.01
CA GLU A 286 -10.90 18.87 6.09
C GLU A 286 -11.31 19.27 7.50
N SER A 287 -11.61 18.29 8.37
CA SER A 287 -12.24 18.57 9.66
C SER A 287 -11.29 18.50 10.87
N MET A 288 -10.11 17.84 10.74
CA MET A 288 -9.26 17.54 11.89
C MET A 288 -7.76 17.73 11.64
N SER A 289 -7.37 18.16 10.44
CA SER A 289 -5.98 18.24 10.03
C SER A 289 -5.59 19.63 9.54
N MET A 290 -6.32 20.67 9.94
CA MET A 290 -6.14 22.06 9.45
C MET A 290 -4.73 22.60 9.66
N GLU A 291 -4.05 22.24 10.76
CA GLU A 291 -2.69 22.66 11.03
C GLU A 291 -1.63 22.02 10.11
N TYR A 292 -2.00 20.94 9.38
CA TYR A 292 -1.15 20.30 8.38
C TYR A 292 -1.39 20.83 6.98
N LEU A 293 -2.48 21.56 6.73
CA LEU A 293 -2.80 22.09 5.40
C LEU A 293 -1.72 23.08 4.91
N ASP A 294 -1.11 23.83 5.81
CA ASP A 294 -0.01 24.75 5.46
C ASP A 294 1.30 24.01 5.13
N ASN A 295 1.45 22.77 5.61
CA ASN A 295 2.64 21.94 5.34
C ASN A 295 2.60 21.24 3.98
N VAL A 296 1.47 21.31 3.26
CA VAL A 296 1.19 20.58 2.01
C VAL A 296 0.71 21.51 0.90
N ASP A 297 1.25 22.74 0.89
CA ASP A 297 0.86 23.80 -0.07
C ASP A 297 1.22 23.48 -1.53
N GLU A 298 2.13 22.52 -1.77
CA GLU A 298 2.43 22.00 -3.10
C GLU A 298 1.25 21.22 -3.70
N PHE A 299 0.31 20.75 -2.88
CA PHE A 299 -0.88 20.03 -3.32
C PHE A 299 -2.11 20.92 -3.33
N SER A 300 -3.12 20.53 -4.10
CA SER A 300 -4.41 21.20 -4.17
C SER A 300 -5.58 20.20 -4.15
N GLY A 301 -6.78 20.69 -3.81
CA GLY A 301 -8.01 19.88 -3.81
C GLY A 301 -7.91 18.66 -2.89
N ARG A 302 -8.42 17.52 -3.37
CA ARG A 302 -8.44 16.25 -2.62
C ARG A 302 -7.04 15.82 -2.15
N ARG A 303 -6.01 15.93 -3.00
CA ARG A 303 -4.63 15.56 -2.64
C ARG A 303 -4.14 16.29 -1.39
N LYS A 304 -4.43 17.59 -1.29
CA LYS A 304 -4.06 18.40 -0.12
C LYS A 304 -4.72 17.85 1.14
N ASN A 305 -6.02 17.59 1.11
CA ASN A 305 -6.77 17.05 2.25
C ASN A 305 -6.28 15.64 2.64
N LEU A 306 -6.06 14.76 1.66
CA LEU A 306 -5.57 13.40 1.92
C LEU A 306 -4.17 13.41 2.54
N ASN A 307 -3.26 14.25 2.03
CA ASN A 307 -1.91 14.34 2.57
C ASN A 307 -1.92 14.88 4.00
N ALA A 308 -2.69 15.95 4.27
CA ALA A 308 -2.86 16.48 5.62
C ALA A 308 -3.46 15.44 6.59
N ALA A 309 -4.46 14.66 6.15
CA ALA A 309 -5.02 13.57 6.93
C ALA A 309 -3.97 12.51 7.29
N MET A 310 -3.19 12.08 6.32
CA MET A 310 -2.17 11.05 6.52
C MET A 310 -1.02 11.53 7.42
N GLN A 311 -0.63 12.81 7.35
CA GLN A 311 0.34 13.40 8.29
C GLN A 311 -0.23 13.42 9.73
N ALA A 312 -1.49 13.83 9.91
CA ALA A 312 -2.15 13.84 11.21
C ALA A 312 -2.26 12.43 11.82
N ILE A 313 -2.60 11.42 11.00
CA ILE A 313 -2.64 10.01 11.42
C ILE A 313 -1.24 9.57 11.86
N GLN A 314 -0.23 9.81 11.04
CA GLN A 314 1.16 9.42 11.32
C GLN A 314 1.67 10.00 12.64
N GLU A 315 1.43 11.28 12.91
CA GLU A 315 1.84 11.90 14.17
C GLU A 315 1.08 11.35 15.38
N TYR A 316 -0.22 11.10 15.24
CA TYR A 316 -1.01 10.49 16.30
C TYR A 316 -0.50 9.07 16.62
N GLU A 317 -0.24 8.27 15.61
CA GLU A 317 0.30 6.91 15.77
C GLU A 317 1.72 6.91 16.35
N LEU A 318 2.52 7.92 16.04
CA LEU A 318 3.84 8.10 16.65
C LEU A 318 3.75 8.32 18.17
N ILE A 319 2.76 9.09 18.64
CA ILE A 319 2.50 9.28 20.09
C ILE A 319 2.14 7.94 20.74
N LEU A 320 1.25 7.17 20.11
CA LEU A 320 0.84 5.84 20.62
C LEU A 320 2.03 4.86 20.62
N SER A 321 2.82 4.85 19.57
CA SER A 321 4.02 4.02 19.41
C SER A 321 5.05 4.30 20.52
N LYS A 322 5.32 5.57 20.80
CA LYS A 322 6.21 5.99 21.88
C LYS A 322 5.72 5.49 23.25
N ARG A 323 4.43 5.60 23.51
CA ARG A 323 3.83 5.15 24.77
C ARG A 323 3.91 3.63 24.90
N LEU A 324 3.55 2.87 23.87
CA LEU A 324 3.56 1.41 23.89
C LEU A 324 4.98 0.86 24.08
N ILE A 325 5.95 1.32 23.29
CA ILE A 325 7.34 0.86 23.40
C ILE A 325 7.91 1.20 24.80
N SER A 326 7.63 2.38 25.34
CA SER A 326 8.10 2.73 26.68
C SER A 326 7.54 1.77 27.73
N GLY A 327 6.26 1.40 27.65
CA GLY A 327 5.67 0.43 28.55
C GLY A 327 6.21 -1.00 28.36
N LEU A 328 6.42 -1.43 27.11
CA LEU A 328 7.00 -2.76 26.84
C LEU A 328 8.45 -2.88 27.33
N GLN A 329 9.22 -1.79 27.33
CA GLN A 329 10.61 -1.76 27.81
C GLN A 329 10.74 -1.85 29.35
N GLU A 330 9.65 -1.70 30.10
CA GLU A 330 9.63 -1.90 31.55
C GLU A 330 9.69 -3.39 31.93
N PHE A 331 9.40 -4.29 31.00
CA PHE A 331 9.43 -5.74 31.24
C PHE A 331 10.80 -6.32 30.85
N SER A 332 11.54 -6.79 31.85
CA SER A 332 12.91 -7.32 31.67
C SER A 332 12.99 -8.64 30.89
N ASP A 333 11.91 -9.41 30.84
CA ASP A 333 11.77 -10.68 30.14
C ASP A 333 11.25 -10.50 28.69
N LEU A 334 10.96 -9.26 28.28
CA LEU A 334 10.45 -8.95 26.94
C LEU A 334 11.56 -8.40 26.04
N LYS A 335 11.68 -8.97 24.84
CA LYS A 335 12.58 -8.48 23.80
C LYS A 335 11.77 -7.99 22.60
N ILE A 336 11.85 -6.69 22.30
CA ILE A 336 11.22 -6.08 21.13
C ILE A 336 12.08 -6.36 19.88
N ALA A 337 11.44 -6.78 18.78
CA ALA A 337 12.02 -6.83 17.45
C ALA A 337 11.60 -5.61 16.64
N GLY A 338 12.51 -5.06 15.84
CA GLY A 338 12.30 -3.83 15.10
C GLY A 338 12.87 -2.60 15.81
N ILE A 339 12.76 -1.45 15.17
CA ILE A 339 13.31 -0.17 15.68
C ILE A 339 12.61 0.19 17.01
N SER A 340 13.37 0.24 18.10
CA SER A 340 12.87 0.53 19.44
C SER A 340 13.53 1.74 20.11
N ASN A 341 14.52 2.36 19.45
CA ASN A 341 15.16 3.58 19.91
C ASN A 341 14.24 4.78 19.65
N LYS A 342 13.96 5.60 20.68
CA LYS A 342 13.06 6.77 20.60
C LYS A 342 13.47 7.82 19.54
N LYS A 343 14.75 7.93 19.24
CA LYS A 343 15.25 8.87 18.22
C LYS A 343 14.86 8.47 16.79
N ASP A 344 14.59 7.19 16.58
CA ASP A 344 14.36 6.58 15.27
C ASP A 344 12.89 6.22 15.00
N PHE A 345 11.97 6.64 15.88
CA PHE A 345 10.55 6.27 15.77
C PHE A 345 9.85 6.82 14.53
N SER A 346 10.37 7.86 13.88
CA SER A 346 9.88 8.32 12.58
C SER A 346 10.12 7.30 11.45
N ARG A 347 11.02 6.33 11.67
CA ARG A 347 11.36 5.27 10.72
C ARG A 347 10.63 3.96 11.01
N ARG A 348 9.47 4.03 11.64
CA ARG A 348 8.61 2.88 11.88
C ARG A 348 7.13 3.20 11.81
N VAL A 349 6.33 2.20 11.46
CA VAL A 349 4.87 2.18 11.62
C VAL A 349 4.49 1.49 12.95
N PRO A 350 3.24 1.64 13.47
CA PRO A 350 2.82 1.09 14.76
C PRO A 350 2.56 -0.43 14.73
N THR A 351 3.46 -1.19 14.14
CA THR A 351 3.52 -2.66 14.18
C THR A 351 4.61 -3.09 15.13
N PHE A 352 4.28 -3.93 16.11
CA PHE A 352 5.21 -4.32 17.18
C PHE A 352 5.29 -5.84 17.27
N SER A 353 6.49 -6.38 17.12
CA SER A 353 6.82 -7.76 17.40
C SER A 353 7.71 -7.86 18.64
N PHE A 354 7.42 -8.81 19.48
CA PHE A 354 8.24 -9.06 20.66
C PHE A 354 8.21 -10.55 21.06
N THR A 355 9.21 -10.97 21.78
CA THR A 355 9.28 -12.29 22.40
C THR A 355 9.32 -12.14 23.91
N VAL A 356 8.71 -13.07 24.63
CA VAL A 356 8.75 -13.15 26.09
C VAL A 356 9.60 -14.37 26.46
N LYS A 357 10.57 -14.20 27.35
CA LYS A 357 11.34 -15.35 27.87
C LYS A 357 10.43 -16.17 28.79
N ASN A 358 10.39 -17.47 28.54
CA ASN A 358 9.75 -18.44 29.43
C ASN A 358 10.61 -18.66 30.67
#